data_15ffe093082fcb6f976e3be0eabaa562
#
_entry.id   15ffe093082fcb6f976e3be0eabaa562
#
_cell.length_a   1.000
_cell.length_b   1.000
_cell.length_c   1.000
_cell.angle_alpha   90.00
_cell.angle_beta   90.00
_cell.angle_gamma   90.00
#
_symmetry.space_group_name_H-M   'P 1'
#
loop_
_entity.id
_entity.type
_entity.pdbx_description
1 polymer ?
#
loop_
_entity_poly.entity_id
_entity_poly.type
_entity_poly.pdbx_seq_one_letter_code
_entity_poly.pdbx_strand_id
1 'polypeptide(L)'
;FKHLNLNSCTIYSPAYLEYKKASLNFGYELNTINRFEDINENVKENSLIIFVNPSTPDGKYYELEELMQTWIENSCTILIDESFLDFCDKPSAIKYLETYDKLYILKSMTKFYSSAGIRVGTIVSTPQNIEKLKRFEPMWKLSQFDSHYLQAALDDKLFKNISKAINIKNKIELENILKESDLIEEIFESSANYLLVKLANLNAKE
;
A
#
# COMPACT_ATOMS: atom_id res chain seq x y z
N PHE A 1 -13.62 3.48 5.52
CA PHE A 1 -13.81 4.63 6.42
C PHE A 1 -15.26 4.76 6.87
N LYS A 2 -16.19 5.19 6.03
CA LYS A 2 -17.58 5.56 6.39
C LYS A 2 -18.34 4.52 7.23
N HIS A 3 -18.03 3.24 7.10
CA HIS A 3 -18.83 2.14 7.68
C HIS A 3 -18.09 1.32 8.74
N LEU A 4 -16.94 1.79 9.22
CA LEU A 4 -16.14 1.08 10.23
C LEU A 4 -16.56 1.41 11.67
N ASN A 5 -17.34 2.49 11.88
CA ASN A 5 -17.78 2.96 13.21
C ASN A 5 -16.61 3.18 14.19
N LEU A 6 -15.52 3.76 13.69
CA LEU A 6 -14.34 4.10 14.44
C LEU A 6 -14.15 5.62 14.50
N ASN A 7 -13.55 6.12 15.57
CA ASN A 7 -13.41 7.55 15.81
C ASN A 7 -12.01 8.08 15.50
N SER A 8 -11.01 7.22 15.44
CA SER A 8 -9.61 7.62 15.23
C SER A 8 -8.94 6.77 14.17
N CYS A 9 -7.98 7.37 13.47
CA CYS A 9 -7.19 6.76 12.42
C CYS A 9 -5.72 7.12 12.59
N THR A 10 -4.85 6.13 12.58
CA THR A 10 -3.40 6.31 12.54
C THR A 10 -2.88 5.98 11.16
N ILE A 11 -2.17 6.92 10.53
CA ILE A 11 -1.53 6.76 9.22
C ILE A 11 -0.01 6.78 9.43
N TYR A 12 0.67 5.75 8.95
CA TYR A 12 2.13 5.72 8.90
C TYR A 12 2.61 6.59 7.75
N SER A 13 3.11 7.75 8.10
CA SER A 13 3.49 8.85 7.18
C SER A 13 5.00 8.81 6.88
N PRO A 14 5.45 9.34 5.74
CA PRO A 14 4.63 9.79 4.62
C PRO A 14 3.87 8.67 3.92
N ALA A 15 2.70 9.00 3.37
CA ALA A 15 1.83 8.04 2.68
C ALA A 15 1.01 8.74 1.58
N TYR A 16 0.25 7.97 0.82
CA TYR A 16 -0.66 8.48 -0.19
C TYR A 16 -1.67 9.46 0.43
N LEU A 17 -1.69 10.69 -0.07
CA LEU A 17 -2.42 11.82 0.53
C LEU A 17 -3.93 11.58 0.68
N GLU A 18 -4.53 10.76 -0.18
CA GLU A 18 -5.96 10.48 -0.13
C GLU A 18 -6.40 9.75 1.15
N TYR A 19 -5.50 9.01 1.80
CA TYR A 19 -5.79 8.41 3.11
C TYR A 19 -6.04 9.47 4.18
N LYS A 20 -5.18 10.51 4.22
CA LYS A 20 -5.36 11.64 5.12
C LYS A 20 -6.65 12.40 4.82
N LYS A 21 -6.92 12.69 3.54
CA LYS A 21 -8.14 13.38 3.13
C LYS A 21 -9.38 12.56 3.48
N ALA A 22 -9.37 11.25 3.22
CA ALA A 22 -10.50 10.38 3.55
C ALA A 22 -10.75 10.34 5.06
N SER A 23 -9.70 10.18 5.88
CA SER A 23 -9.82 10.18 7.34
C SER A 23 -10.49 11.47 7.84
N LEU A 24 -10.03 12.62 7.40
CA LEU A 24 -10.61 13.91 7.78
C LEU A 24 -12.05 14.09 7.28
N ASN A 25 -12.33 13.71 6.02
CA ASN A 25 -13.67 13.86 5.43
C ASN A 25 -14.72 12.97 6.11
N PHE A 26 -14.31 11.85 6.68
CA PHE A 26 -15.20 10.96 7.43
C PHE A 26 -15.15 11.19 8.95
N GLY A 27 -14.55 12.30 9.41
CA GLY A 27 -14.59 12.76 10.79
C GLY A 27 -13.71 11.98 11.77
N TYR A 28 -12.67 11.29 11.26
CA TYR A 28 -11.72 10.63 12.14
C TYR A 28 -10.78 11.63 12.82
N GLU A 29 -10.51 11.41 14.10
CA GLU A 29 -9.36 12.00 14.77
C GLU A 29 -8.09 11.38 14.16
N LEU A 30 -7.32 12.20 13.43
CA LEU A 30 -6.16 11.74 12.69
C LEU A 30 -4.91 11.77 13.57
N ASN A 31 -4.24 10.64 13.70
CA ASN A 31 -2.88 10.52 14.19
C ASN A 31 -1.93 10.14 13.05
N THR A 32 -0.68 10.60 13.11
CA THR A 32 0.35 10.27 12.11
C THR A 32 1.63 9.82 12.81
N ILE A 33 2.12 8.65 12.43
CA ILE A 33 3.42 8.13 12.86
C ILE A 33 4.41 8.36 11.74
N ASN A 34 5.55 8.99 12.03
CA ASN A 34 6.63 9.16 11.05
C ASN A 34 7.45 7.88 10.96
N ARG A 35 7.26 7.11 9.89
CA ARG A 35 7.97 5.84 9.67
C ARG A 35 9.48 5.95 9.54
N PHE A 36 10.02 7.15 9.24
CA PHE A 36 11.46 7.39 9.17
C PHE A 36 12.09 7.70 10.54
N GLU A 37 11.28 7.96 11.56
CA GLU A 37 11.73 8.23 12.93
C GLU A 37 11.50 7.02 13.82
N ASP A 38 10.27 6.75 14.19
CA ASP A 38 9.89 5.61 15.02
C ASP A 38 8.66 4.90 14.47
N ILE A 39 8.87 3.79 13.79
CA ILE A 39 7.79 2.98 13.23
C ILE A 39 7.01 2.20 14.31
N ASN A 40 7.60 2.02 15.49
CA ASN A 40 7.03 1.26 16.60
C ASN A 40 6.31 2.17 17.63
N GLU A 41 6.10 3.45 17.28
CA GLU A 41 5.34 4.36 18.13
C GLU A 41 3.95 3.78 18.48
N ASN A 42 3.51 4.02 19.70
CA ASN A 42 2.24 3.48 20.20
C ASN A 42 1.04 3.98 19.39
N VAL A 43 0.14 3.07 19.08
CA VAL A 43 -1.12 3.35 18.41
C VAL A 43 -2.28 3.43 19.41
N LYS A 44 -3.31 4.19 19.07
CA LYS A 44 -4.52 4.30 19.87
C LYS A 44 -5.34 3.02 19.77
N GLU A 45 -5.78 2.50 20.93
CA GLU A 45 -6.66 1.33 20.98
C GLU A 45 -7.95 1.53 20.16
N ASN A 46 -8.46 0.45 19.59
CA ASN A 46 -9.69 0.42 18.82
C ASN A 46 -9.74 1.47 17.68
N SER A 47 -8.59 1.78 17.08
CA SER A 47 -8.47 2.73 15.98
C SER A 47 -8.36 2.04 14.62
N LEU A 48 -8.46 2.83 13.54
CA LEU A 48 -8.11 2.40 12.20
C LEU A 48 -6.61 2.63 11.97
N ILE A 49 -5.88 1.59 11.60
CA ILE A 49 -4.50 1.69 11.13
C ILE A 49 -4.49 1.67 9.61
N ILE A 50 -3.75 2.59 8.99
CA ILE A 50 -3.47 2.57 7.55
C ILE A 50 -1.98 2.45 7.35
N PHE A 51 -1.58 1.36 6.72
CA PHE A 51 -0.20 1.02 6.45
C PHE A 51 0.00 0.64 4.99
N VAL A 52 0.88 1.34 4.28
CA VAL A 52 1.22 1.06 2.88
C VAL A 52 2.48 0.21 2.85
N ASN A 53 2.42 -0.97 2.23
CA ASN A 53 3.54 -1.92 2.22
C ASN A 53 3.61 -2.73 0.90
N PRO A 54 4.60 -2.52 0.03
CA PRO A 54 5.70 -1.55 0.12
C PRO A 54 5.22 -0.10 0.20
N SER A 55 5.98 0.72 0.93
CA SER A 55 5.58 2.06 1.32
C SER A 55 5.72 3.10 0.20
N THR A 56 5.06 4.22 0.36
CA THR A 56 5.18 5.41 -0.49
C THR A 56 5.61 6.57 0.40
N PRO A 57 6.67 7.33 0.06
CA PRO A 57 7.35 7.43 -1.24
C PRO A 57 8.64 6.59 -1.41
N ASP A 58 9.13 5.94 -0.38
CA ASP A 58 10.44 5.26 -0.38
C ASP A 58 10.41 3.89 -1.08
N GLY A 59 9.27 3.23 -1.17
CA GLY A 59 9.13 1.89 -1.77
C GLY A 59 9.62 0.75 -0.87
N LYS A 60 10.02 1.05 0.37
CA LYS A 60 10.52 0.04 1.31
C LYS A 60 9.43 -0.94 1.72
N TYR A 61 9.77 -2.22 1.73
CA TYR A 61 8.95 -3.25 2.37
C TYR A 61 9.34 -3.39 3.84
N TYR A 62 8.36 -3.33 4.70
CA TYR A 62 8.52 -3.52 6.14
C TYR A 62 8.03 -4.91 6.54
N GLU A 63 8.80 -5.60 7.35
CA GLU A 63 8.35 -6.86 7.97
C GLU A 63 7.21 -6.55 8.94
N LEU A 64 6.16 -7.38 8.93
CA LEU A 64 4.90 -7.04 9.57
C LEU A 64 4.70 -7.68 10.95
N GLU A 65 5.59 -8.59 11.36
CA GLU A 65 5.38 -9.41 12.55
C GLU A 65 5.17 -8.57 13.82
N GLU A 66 6.10 -7.68 14.13
CA GLU A 66 6.04 -6.83 15.33
C GLU A 66 4.92 -5.79 15.25
N LEU A 67 4.76 -5.18 14.07
CA LEU A 67 3.70 -4.20 13.83
C LEU A 67 2.32 -4.82 13.97
N MET A 68 2.10 -5.98 13.38
CA MET A 68 0.83 -6.72 13.49
C MET A 68 0.55 -7.10 14.95
N GLN A 69 1.55 -7.55 15.70
CA GLN A 69 1.38 -7.86 17.11
C GLN A 69 0.89 -6.63 17.87
N THR A 70 1.56 -5.49 17.74
CA THR A 70 1.16 -4.23 18.38
C THR A 70 -0.26 -3.81 18.00
N TRP A 71 -0.62 -3.87 16.72
CA TRP A 71 -1.96 -3.48 16.27
C TRP A 71 -3.06 -4.43 16.75
N ILE A 72 -2.78 -5.72 16.82
CA ILE A 72 -3.70 -6.76 17.35
C ILE A 72 -3.92 -6.58 18.84
N GLU A 73 -2.84 -6.38 19.61
CA GLU A 73 -2.91 -6.14 21.08
C GLU A 73 -3.76 -4.90 21.39
N ASN A 74 -3.68 -3.86 20.55
CA ASN A 74 -4.51 -2.66 20.66
C ASN A 74 -5.90 -2.80 20.01
N SER A 75 -6.30 -3.99 19.57
CA SER A 75 -7.62 -4.28 18.97
C SER A 75 -7.94 -3.41 17.73
N CYS A 76 -6.93 -2.95 17.01
CA CYS A 76 -7.08 -2.04 15.86
C CYS A 76 -7.77 -2.71 14.67
N THR A 77 -8.52 -1.94 13.90
CA THR A 77 -8.90 -2.33 12.54
C THR A 77 -7.78 -1.93 11.59
N ILE A 78 -7.28 -2.86 10.80
CA ILE A 78 -6.05 -2.69 10.02
C ILE A 78 -6.38 -2.67 8.54
N LEU A 79 -5.92 -1.64 7.83
CA LEU A 79 -5.90 -1.56 6.37
C LEU A 79 -4.45 -1.55 5.89
N ILE A 80 -4.02 -2.63 5.25
CA ILE A 80 -2.71 -2.71 4.60
C ILE A 80 -2.91 -2.50 3.10
N ASP A 81 -2.25 -1.49 2.56
CA ASP A 81 -2.25 -1.21 1.12
C ASP A 81 -1.05 -1.90 0.45
N GLU A 82 -1.31 -2.97 -0.27
CA GLU A 82 -0.33 -3.75 -1.03
C GLU A 82 -0.30 -3.37 -2.52
N SER A 83 -0.60 -2.11 -2.87
CA SER A 83 -0.66 -1.66 -4.26
C SER A 83 0.65 -1.85 -5.05
N PHE A 84 1.78 -1.97 -4.36
CA PHE A 84 3.11 -2.15 -4.96
C PHE A 84 3.71 -3.53 -4.68
N LEU A 85 3.03 -4.41 -3.97
CA LEU A 85 3.59 -5.71 -3.58
C LEU A 85 3.90 -6.63 -4.76
N ASP A 86 3.12 -6.56 -5.84
CA ASP A 86 3.33 -7.40 -7.02
C ASP A 86 4.65 -7.10 -7.76
N PHE A 87 5.33 -5.98 -7.47
CA PHE A 87 6.65 -5.65 -8.03
C PHE A 87 7.83 -6.37 -7.35
N CYS A 88 7.61 -7.06 -6.23
CA CYS A 88 8.65 -7.77 -5.48
C CYS A 88 8.22 -9.18 -5.07
N ASP A 89 9.15 -9.95 -4.48
CA ASP A 89 8.93 -11.32 -3.96
C ASP A 89 8.77 -11.32 -2.43
N LYS A 90 8.06 -10.32 -1.90
CA LYS A 90 7.78 -10.22 -0.47
C LYS A 90 6.41 -10.82 -0.12
N PRO A 91 6.24 -11.38 1.09
CA PRO A 91 4.99 -12.00 1.49
C PRO A 91 3.87 -10.98 1.69
N SER A 92 2.66 -11.39 1.32
CA SER A 92 1.44 -10.62 1.58
C SER A 92 0.98 -10.76 3.04
N ALA A 93 0.32 -9.72 3.54
CA ALA A 93 -0.37 -9.74 4.83
C ALA A 93 -1.56 -10.72 4.89
N ILE A 94 -1.93 -11.35 3.79
CA ILE A 94 -3.03 -12.34 3.72
C ILE A 94 -2.89 -13.44 4.78
N LYS A 95 -1.65 -13.86 5.10
CA LYS A 95 -1.37 -14.87 6.13
C LYS A 95 -1.99 -14.56 7.50
N TYR A 96 -2.15 -13.29 7.84
CA TYR A 96 -2.72 -12.88 9.12
C TYR A 96 -4.25 -12.94 9.18
N LEU A 97 -4.93 -13.13 8.05
CA LEU A 97 -6.40 -13.30 8.03
C LEU A 97 -6.85 -14.61 8.71
N GLU A 98 -5.97 -15.59 8.86
CA GLU A 98 -6.25 -16.82 9.58
C GLU A 98 -6.42 -16.61 11.10
N THR A 99 -5.79 -15.56 11.63
CA THR A 99 -5.72 -15.30 13.08
C THR A 99 -6.35 -13.98 13.50
N TYR A 100 -6.59 -13.06 12.57
CA TYR A 100 -7.13 -11.74 12.87
C TYR A 100 -8.20 -11.29 11.87
N ASP A 101 -9.41 -11.09 12.34
CA ASP A 101 -10.58 -10.81 11.51
C ASP A 101 -10.77 -9.31 11.19
N LYS A 102 -10.13 -8.37 11.93
CA LYS A 102 -10.24 -6.93 11.66
C LYS A 102 -9.19 -6.44 10.64
N LEU A 103 -8.72 -7.32 9.75
CA LEU A 103 -7.73 -6.99 8.72
C LEU A 103 -8.37 -6.86 7.35
N TYR A 104 -8.01 -5.79 6.65
CA TYR A 104 -8.36 -5.50 5.27
C TYR A 104 -7.09 -5.28 4.46
N ILE A 105 -6.98 -5.90 3.31
CA ILE A 105 -5.82 -5.76 2.41
C ILE A 105 -6.32 -5.17 1.10
N LEU A 106 -5.80 -3.99 0.75
CA LEU A 106 -6.09 -3.30 -0.50
C LEU A 106 -5.02 -3.67 -1.53
N LYS A 107 -5.46 -4.04 -2.74
CA LYS A 107 -4.59 -4.25 -3.90
C LYS A 107 -5.07 -3.39 -5.05
N SER A 108 -4.20 -2.56 -5.59
CA SER A 108 -4.49 -1.75 -6.77
C SER A 108 -4.06 -2.49 -8.03
N MET A 109 -5.00 -2.68 -8.96
CA MET A 109 -4.70 -3.25 -10.27
C MET A 109 -4.09 -2.21 -11.24
N THR A 110 -4.13 -0.94 -10.88
CA THR A 110 -3.81 0.17 -11.79
C THR A 110 -2.31 0.37 -12.03
N LYS A 111 -1.44 -0.07 -11.11
CA LYS A 111 0.02 0.11 -11.20
C LYS A 111 0.64 -1.06 -11.94
N PHE A 112 0.60 -2.24 -11.36
CA PHE A 112 1.27 -3.41 -11.88
C PHE A 112 0.79 -3.81 -13.27
N TYR A 113 -0.52 -3.77 -13.52
CA TYR A 113 -1.12 -4.12 -14.81
C TYR A 113 -1.22 -2.94 -15.79
N SER A 114 -0.51 -1.83 -15.55
CA SER A 114 -0.49 -0.64 -16.42
C SER A 114 -1.88 -0.11 -16.79
N SER A 115 -2.85 -0.25 -15.90
CA SER A 115 -4.27 0.01 -16.16
C SER A 115 -4.79 1.22 -15.37
N ALA A 116 -4.01 2.29 -15.32
CA ALA A 116 -4.33 3.47 -14.50
C ALA A 116 -5.70 4.10 -14.81
N GLY A 117 -6.15 4.02 -16.07
CA GLY A 117 -7.45 4.54 -16.52
C GLY A 117 -8.66 3.71 -16.07
N ILE A 118 -8.48 2.43 -15.80
CA ILE A 118 -9.57 1.49 -15.44
C ILE A 118 -10.09 1.71 -14.01
N ARG A 119 -9.33 2.31 -13.13
CA ARG A 119 -9.71 2.66 -11.75
C ARG A 119 -10.22 1.48 -10.91
N VAL A 120 -9.58 0.32 -11.01
CA VAL A 120 -9.97 -0.89 -10.29
C VAL A 120 -8.94 -1.28 -9.24
N GLY A 121 -9.43 -1.73 -8.11
CA GLY A 121 -8.68 -2.38 -7.04
C GLY A 121 -9.53 -3.48 -6.40
N THR A 122 -8.90 -4.26 -5.55
CA THR A 122 -9.55 -5.33 -4.78
C THR A 122 -9.31 -5.15 -3.30
N ILE A 123 -10.27 -5.58 -2.49
CA ILE A 123 -10.10 -5.72 -1.05
C ILE A 123 -10.19 -7.21 -0.70
N VAL A 124 -9.19 -7.67 0.03
CA VAL A 124 -9.16 -9.02 0.60
C VAL A 124 -9.37 -8.91 2.11
N SER A 125 -10.29 -9.67 2.65
CA SER A 125 -10.60 -9.74 4.08
C SER A 125 -11.36 -11.03 4.38
N THR A 126 -11.83 -11.22 5.60
CA THR A 126 -12.71 -12.35 5.94
C THR A 126 -14.02 -12.31 5.15
N PRO A 127 -14.68 -13.45 4.91
CA PRO A 127 -15.98 -13.47 4.21
C PRO A 127 -17.01 -12.54 4.87
N GLN A 128 -17.05 -12.48 6.18
CA GLN A 128 -17.97 -11.63 6.95
C GLN A 128 -17.73 -10.14 6.71
N ASN A 129 -16.47 -9.73 6.62
CA ASN A 129 -16.10 -8.34 6.32
C ASN A 129 -16.46 -7.98 4.88
N ILE A 130 -16.20 -8.87 3.93
CA ILE A 130 -16.54 -8.66 2.53
C ILE A 130 -18.06 -8.55 2.35
N GLU A 131 -18.85 -9.40 3.01
CA GLU A 131 -20.31 -9.30 2.97
C GLU A 131 -20.84 -7.97 3.54
N LYS A 132 -20.20 -7.46 4.61
CA LYS A 132 -20.53 -6.11 5.13
C LYS A 132 -20.24 -5.02 4.09
N LEU A 133 -19.10 -5.08 3.41
CA LEU A 133 -18.71 -4.09 2.40
C LEU A 133 -19.62 -4.15 1.16
N LYS A 134 -19.98 -5.34 0.69
CA LYS A 134 -20.86 -5.54 -0.47
C LYS A 134 -22.21 -4.82 -0.35
N ARG A 135 -22.74 -4.65 0.86
CA ARG A 135 -24.01 -3.92 1.09
C ARG A 135 -23.95 -2.45 0.67
N PHE A 136 -22.76 -1.90 0.52
CA PHE A 136 -22.53 -0.49 0.19
C PHE A 136 -21.93 -0.32 -1.22
N GLU A 137 -21.74 -1.42 -1.96
CA GLU A 137 -21.23 -1.36 -3.32
C GLU A 137 -22.28 -0.80 -4.30
N PRO A 138 -21.88 0.03 -5.26
CA PRO A 138 -22.77 0.45 -6.34
C PRO A 138 -23.12 -0.75 -7.22
N MET A 139 -24.33 -0.75 -7.82
CA MET A 139 -24.83 -1.85 -8.66
C MET A 139 -23.96 -2.11 -9.89
N TRP A 140 -23.42 -1.06 -10.50
CA TRP A 140 -22.55 -1.15 -11.69
C TRP A 140 -21.16 -0.57 -11.39
N LYS A 141 -20.38 -1.30 -10.59
CA LYS A 141 -19.06 -0.86 -10.16
C LYS A 141 -17.94 -1.01 -11.21
N LEU A 142 -18.13 -1.90 -12.18
CA LEU A 142 -17.20 -2.14 -13.28
C LEU A 142 -17.91 -2.04 -14.61
N SER A 143 -17.28 -1.41 -15.61
CA SER A 143 -17.72 -1.50 -16.99
C SER A 143 -17.44 -2.89 -17.57
N GLN A 144 -18.11 -3.25 -18.64
CA GLN A 144 -17.83 -4.51 -19.34
C GLN A 144 -16.40 -4.52 -19.90
N PHE A 145 -15.92 -3.37 -20.39
CA PHE A 145 -14.54 -3.21 -20.87
C PHE A 145 -13.53 -3.49 -19.74
N ASP A 146 -13.71 -2.85 -18.58
CA ASP A 146 -12.84 -3.02 -17.43
C ASP A 146 -12.79 -4.49 -16.96
N SER A 147 -13.94 -5.14 -16.93
CA SER A 147 -14.05 -6.54 -16.55
C SER A 147 -13.29 -7.47 -17.51
N HIS A 148 -13.46 -7.30 -18.82
CA HIS A 148 -12.75 -8.09 -19.83
C HIS A 148 -11.24 -7.84 -19.81
N TYR A 149 -10.84 -6.57 -19.69
CA TYR A 149 -9.42 -6.21 -19.59
C TYR A 149 -8.76 -6.89 -18.38
N LEU A 150 -9.39 -6.78 -17.20
CA LEU A 150 -8.85 -7.39 -15.98
C LEU A 150 -8.78 -8.90 -16.06
N GLN A 151 -9.79 -9.55 -16.64
CA GLN A 151 -9.78 -10.98 -16.84
C GLN A 151 -8.60 -11.39 -17.74
N ALA A 152 -8.44 -10.73 -18.87
CA ALA A 152 -7.32 -11.00 -19.77
C ALA A 152 -5.96 -10.76 -19.10
N ALA A 153 -5.82 -9.67 -18.34
CA ALA A 153 -4.58 -9.35 -17.62
C ALA A 153 -4.25 -10.37 -16.51
N LEU A 154 -5.25 -10.89 -15.80
CA LEU A 154 -5.07 -11.89 -14.76
C LEU A 154 -4.81 -13.30 -15.33
N ASP A 155 -5.32 -13.59 -16.52
CA ASP A 155 -5.12 -14.87 -17.20
C ASP A 155 -3.72 -14.97 -17.85
N ASP A 156 -3.05 -13.83 -18.11
CA ASP A 156 -1.66 -13.82 -18.57
C ASP A 156 -0.69 -14.13 -17.42
N LYS A 157 -0.48 -15.42 -17.22
CA LYS A 157 0.39 -15.95 -16.15
C LYS A 157 1.86 -15.60 -16.33
N LEU A 158 2.30 -15.31 -17.56
CA LEU A 158 3.69 -14.92 -17.84
C LEU A 158 3.94 -13.44 -17.53
N PHE A 159 2.95 -12.58 -17.69
CA PHE A 159 3.05 -11.15 -17.49
C PHE A 159 3.64 -10.80 -16.13
N LYS A 160 3.12 -11.41 -15.07
CA LYS A 160 3.57 -11.13 -13.69
C LYS A 160 5.06 -11.41 -13.50
N ASN A 161 5.55 -12.55 -13.95
CA ASN A 161 6.94 -12.95 -13.78
C ASN A 161 7.88 -12.10 -14.65
N ILE A 162 7.50 -11.86 -15.92
CA ILE A 162 8.27 -11.05 -16.85
C ILE A 162 8.35 -9.60 -16.36
N SER A 163 7.21 -9.00 -16.00
CA SER A 163 7.16 -7.61 -15.53
C SER A 163 7.97 -7.41 -14.27
N LYS A 164 7.91 -8.35 -13.32
CA LYS A 164 8.73 -8.31 -12.11
C LYS A 164 10.22 -8.38 -12.41
N ALA A 165 10.65 -9.33 -13.25
CA ALA A 165 12.05 -9.48 -13.64
C ALA A 165 12.58 -8.22 -14.35
N ILE A 166 11.81 -7.65 -15.28
CA ILE A 166 12.15 -6.40 -15.96
C ILE A 166 12.24 -5.24 -14.97
N ASN A 167 11.28 -5.12 -14.04
CA ASN A 167 11.31 -4.06 -13.03
C ASN A 167 12.56 -4.14 -12.16
N ILE A 168 12.92 -5.32 -11.68
CA ILE A 168 14.13 -5.53 -10.87
C ILE A 168 15.37 -5.13 -11.65
N LYS A 169 15.50 -5.59 -12.91
CA LYS A 169 16.63 -5.26 -13.78
C LYS A 169 16.75 -3.75 -13.98
N ASN A 170 15.66 -3.11 -14.43
CA ASN A 170 15.66 -1.67 -14.72
C ASN A 170 15.95 -0.82 -13.48
N LYS A 171 15.48 -1.26 -12.30
CA LYS A 171 15.74 -0.58 -11.04
C LYS A 171 17.24 -0.64 -10.67
N ILE A 172 17.88 -1.80 -10.81
CA ILE A 172 19.32 -1.95 -10.58
C ILE A 172 20.13 -1.07 -11.54
N GLU A 173 19.76 -1.03 -12.81
CA GLU A 173 20.40 -0.16 -13.80
C GLU A 173 20.27 1.31 -13.42
N LEU A 174 19.07 1.75 -13.02
CA LEU A 174 18.81 3.12 -12.57
C LEU A 174 19.60 3.46 -11.30
N GLU A 175 19.62 2.57 -10.31
CA GLU A 175 20.42 2.75 -9.09
C GLU A 175 21.91 2.93 -9.38
N ASN A 176 22.45 2.16 -10.33
CA ASN A 176 23.85 2.29 -10.73
C ASN A 176 24.13 3.65 -11.38
N ILE A 177 23.25 4.12 -12.27
CA ILE A 177 23.38 5.45 -12.89
C ILE A 177 23.33 6.55 -11.82
N LEU A 178 22.39 6.45 -10.87
CA LEU A 178 22.22 7.45 -9.81
C LEU A 178 23.43 7.49 -8.85
N LYS A 179 24.06 6.36 -8.56
CA LYS A 179 25.27 6.28 -7.72
C LYS A 179 26.49 6.97 -8.34
N GLU A 180 26.53 7.11 -9.66
CA GLU A 180 27.59 7.82 -10.36
C GLU A 180 27.41 9.34 -10.36
N SER A 181 26.28 9.85 -9.87
CA SER A 181 25.95 11.28 -9.87
C SER A 181 26.32 11.95 -8.55
N ASP A 182 27.15 13.02 -8.63
CA ASP A 182 27.48 13.89 -7.48
C ASP A 182 26.27 14.65 -6.91
N LEU A 183 25.14 14.64 -7.60
CA LEU A 183 23.89 15.28 -7.16
C LEU A 183 23.11 14.42 -6.15
N ILE A 184 23.46 13.15 -6.02
CA ILE A 184 22.73 12.20 -5.17
C ILE A 184 23.53 11.91 -3.91
N GLU A 185 22.95 12.24 -2.76
CA GLU A 185 23.53 11.95 -1.44
C GLU A 185 23.16 10.53 -0.99
N GLU A 186 21.91 10.12 -1.20
CA GLU A 186 21.40 8.84 -0.73
C GLU A 186 20.34 8.29 -1.69
N ILE A 187 20.32 6.97 -1.87
CA ILE A 187 19.28 6.23 -2.57
C ILE A 187 18.62 5.31 -1.54
N PHE A 188 17.33 5.53 -1.27
CA PHE A 188 16.58 4.70 -0.33
C PHE A 188 16.28 3.32 -0.93
N GLU A 189 16.35 2.28 -0.08
CA GLU A 189 15.96 0.92 -0.46
C GLU A 189 14.50 0.89 -0.94
N SER A 190 14.26 0.24 -2.08
CA SER A 190 12.92 0.12 -2.64
C SER A 190 12.60 -1.30 -3.12
N SER A 191 11.44 -1.81 -2.73
CA SER A 191 10.82 -3.03 -3.26
C SER A 191 9.75 -2.73 -4.32
N ALA A 192 9.46 -1.45 -4.58
CA ALA A 192 8.49 -1.00 -5.57
C ALA A 192 9.13 -0.79 -6.96
N ASN A 193 8.39 -0.12 -7.85
CA ASN A 193 8.84 0.25 -9.20
C ASN A 193 9.30 1.72 -9.31
N TYR A 194 9.74 2.29 -8.21
CA TYR A 194 10.31 3.63 -8.11
C TYR A 194 11.40 3.67 -7.04
N LEU A 195 12.19 4.73 -7.06
CA LEU A 195 13.22 5.04 -6.08
C LEU A 195 12.94 6.39 -5.44
N LEU A 196 13.22 6.50 -4.16
CA LEU A 196 13.36 7.78 -3.47
C LEU A 196 14.85 8.08 -3.35
N VAL A 197 15.23 9.31 -3.67
CA VAL A 197 16.62 9.78 -3.53
C VAL A 197 16.68 11.05 -2.72
N LYS A 198 17.77 11.24 -1.98
CA LYS A 198 18.12 12.50 -1.33
C LYS A 198 19.16 13.22 -2.18
N LEU A 199 18.91 14.47 -2.49
CA LEU A 199 19.84 15.31 -3.23
C LEU A 199 20.93 15.89 -2.30
N ALA A 200 22.17 15.98 -2.80
CA ALA A 200 23.33 16.40 -2.00
C ALA A 200 23.27 17.87 -1.58
N ASN A 201 23.08 18.80 -2.50
CA ASN A 201 23.18 20.23 -2.23
C ASN A 201 22.01 21.03 -2.83
N LEU A 202 20.93 20.34 -3.21
CA LEU A 202 19.77 20.94 -3.86
C LEU A 202 18.49 20.53 -3.13
N ASN A 203 17.46 21.35 -3.22
CA ASN A 203 16.13 20.88 -2.86
C ASN A 203 15.36 20.47 -4.13
N ALA A 204 14.33 19.66 -3.98
CA ALA A 204 13.59 19.08 -5.12
C ALA A 204 12.83 20.13 -5.97
N LYS A 205 12.89 21.43 -5.63
CA LYS A 205 12.28 22.51 -6.39
C LYS A 205 13.31 23.30 -7.23
N GLU A 206 14.57 23.07 -7.02
CA GLU A 206 15.70 23.64 -7.75
C GLU A 206 16.16 22.71 -8.87
#